data_eae167bccf6e8f8b77fd441bc532f7dc
#
_entry.id   eae167bccf6e8f8b77fd441bc532f7dc
#
_cell.length_a   1.000
_cell.length_b   1.000
_cell.length_c   1.000
_cell.angle_alpha   90.00
_cell.angle_beta   90.00
_cell.angle_gamma   90.00
#
_symmetry.space_group_name_H-M   'P 1'
#
loop_
_entity.id
_entity.type
_entity.pdbx_description
1 polymer ?
#
loop_
_entity_poly.entity_id
_entity_poly.type
_entity_poly.pdbx_seq_one_letter_code
_entity_poly.pdbx_strand_id
1 'polypeptide(L)'
;MSLKFVLAAAGCVSLLAPASALAQDYDWTGFYVGGNLGASWGDTSIKTRIERGNGAAPIDPRDIAALNAPISSDNNDTGFTGGIQGGYNYQNGNWVFGLETDVGWMDIGQSRSNSFVLPSVINPPIVATISQEASTDWVWTLRPRIGWASGPYMIYGTAGLAMSQVEVKASYADNRALGNTGSFSDKSTKTGWAAGIGGAYAFSDNLSARGEWLYTDFGDVRASWVTPNGYAAFTTQADARANLLRVGIDYKF
;
A
#
# COMPACT_ATOMS: atom_id res chain seq x y z
N MET A 1 -5.62 28.04 -6.30
CA MET A 1 -6.09 27.74 -7.67
C MET A 1 -4.85 27.59 -8.55
N SER A 2 -4.39 26.37 -8.70
CA SER A 2 -3.37 26.01 -9.71
C SER A 2 -3.33 24.49 -9.81
N LEU A 3 -4.08 24.02 -10.77
CA LEU A 3 -4.21 22.60 -11.14
C LEU A 3 -2.93 22.20 -11.88
N LYS A 4 -1.98 21.56 -11.20
CA LYS A 4 -0.85 20.92 -11.87
C LYS A 4 -1.23 19.47 -12.18
N PHE A 5 -1.81 19.27 -13.35
CA PHE A 5 -1.84 17.96 -13.99
C PHE A 5 -0.41 17.53 -14.27
N VAL A 6 0.11 16.61 -13.48
CA VAL A 6 1.26 15.82 -13.88
C VAL A 6 0.70 14.68 -14.75
N LEU A 7 0.71 14.92 -16.05
CA LEU A 7 0.57 13.85 -17.04
C LEU A 7 1.81 12.97 -16.91
N ALA A 8 1.69 11.87 -16.16
CA ALA A 8 2.64 10.77 -16.30
C ALA A 8 2.42 10.19 -17.70
N ALA A 9 3.31 10.55 -18.60
CA ALA A 9 3.38 9.96 -19.92
C ALA A 9 3.70 8.46 -19.73
N ALA A 10 2.66 7.65 -19.77
CA ALA A 10 2.80 6.24 -20.08
C ALA A 10 3.34 6.18 -21.50
N GLY A 11 4.66 6.12 -21.62
CA GLY A 11 5.32 5.82 -22.88
C GLY A 11 4.87 4.43 -23.32
N CYS A 12 3.85 4.37 -24.18
CA CYS A 12 3.60 3.21 -25.02
C CYS A 12 4.85 3.01 -25.87
N VAL A 13 5.78 2.21 -25.38
CA VAL A 13 6.80 1.61 -26.23
C VAL A 13 6.03 0.66 -27.16
N SER A 14 5.66 1.20 -28.31
CA SER A 14 5.19 0.39 -29.43
C SER A 14 6.38 -0.42 -29.95
N LEU A 15 6.65 -1.55 -29.33
CA LEU A 15 7.45 -2.62 -29.90
C LEU A 15 6.63 -3.23 -31.04
N LEU A 16 6.61 -2.55 -32.19
CA LEU A 16 6.26 -3.15 -33.45
C LEU A 16 7.40 -4.10 -33.85
N ALA A 17 7.43 -5.27 -33.25
CA ALA A 17 8.17 -6.38 -33.80
C ALA A 17 7.47 -6.83 -35.11
N PRO A 18 8.21 -7.15 -36.18
CA PRO A 18 7.62 -7.62 -37.43
C PRO A 18 6.87 -8.93 -37.13
N ALA A 19 5.58 -8.92 -37.39
CA ALA A 19 4.70 -10.09 -37.31
C ALA A 19 5.01 -11.06 -38.45
N SER A 20 6.06 -11.85 -38.31
CA SER A 20 6.31 -13.03 -39.14
C SER A 20 7.22 -14.02 -38.42
N ALA A 21 6.91 -14.28 -37.14
CA ALA A 21 7.29 -15.54 -36.49
C ALA A 21 6.05 -16.41 -36.52
N LEU A 22 6.18 -17.57 -37.16
CA LEU A 22 5.24 -18.66 -37.23
C LEU A 22 4.49 -18.78 -35.90
N ALA A 23 3.19 -18.98 -35.95
CA ALA A 23 2.36 -19.29 -34.79
C ALA A 23 2.86 -20.62 -34.17
N GLN A 24 3.95 -20.52 -33.42
CA GLN A 24 4.40 -21.61 -32.58
C GLN A 24 3.46 -21.61 -31.41
N ASP A 25 2.75 -22.73 -31.23
CA ASP A 25 1.89 -22.94 -30.06
C ASP A 25 2.76 -22.89 -28.82
N TYR A 26 2.89 -21.70 -28.21
CA TYR A 26 3.63 -21.55 -26.98
C TYR A 26 2.86 -22.24 -25.86
N ASP A 27 3.51 -23.22 -25.20
CA ASP A 27 2.95 -23.88 -24.03
C ASP A 27 3.34 -23.13 -22.74
N TRP A 28 2.35 -22.60 -22.05
CA TRP A 28 2.52 -21.90 -20.78
C TRP A 28 2.74 -22.85 -19.59
N THR A 29 2.65 -24.18 -19.79
CA THR A 29 2.85 -25.18 -18.75
C THR A 29 4.29 -25.17 -18.26
N GLY A 30 4.49 -25.17 -16.95
CA GLY A 30 5.80 -25.27 -16.31
C GLY A 30 5.97 -24.38 -15.09
N PHE A 31 7.06 -24.61 -14.40
CA PHE A 31 7.54 -23.71 -13.34
C PHE A 31 8.17 -22.47 -13.95
N TYR A 32 7.98 -21.34 -13.28
CA TYR A 32 8.64 -20.11 -13.66
C TYR A 32 9.08 -19.32 -12.43
N VAL A 33 10.07 -18.47 -12.62
CA VAL A 33 10.56 -17.51 -11.65
C VAL A 33 10.82 -16.19 -12.38
N GLY A 34 10.55 -15.08 -11.73
CA GLY A 34 10.72 -13.78 -12.36
C GLY A 34 10.94 -12.65 -11.36
N GLY A 35 11.18 -11.48 -11.92
CA GLY A 35 11.27 -10.23 -11.19
C GLY A 35 10.31 -9.21 -11.73
N ASN A 36 9.82 -8.32 -10.86
CA ASN A 36 8.94 -7.23 -11.24
C ASN A 36 9.36 -5.90 -10.63
N LEU A 37 8.97 -4.82 -11.30
CA LEU A 37 9.10 -3.45 -10.84
C LEU A 37 7.81 -2.71 -11.18
N GLY A 38 7.47 -1.68 -10.42
CA GLY A 38 6.25 -0.95 -10.68
C GLY A 38 6.05 0.27 -9.80
N ALA A 39 4.85 0.80 -9.90
CA ALA A 39 4.37 1.88 -9.05
C ALA A 39 3.22 1.38 -8.18
N SER A 40 3.16 1.89 -6.98
CA SER A 40 2.09 1.67 -6.03
C SER A 40 1.43 2.99 -5.68
N TRP A 41 0.12 2.96 -5.49
CA TRP A 41 -0.63 4.10 -4.94
C TRP A 41 -1.74 3.57 -4.06
N GLY A 42 -2.01 4.28 -2.97
CA GLY A 42 -3.01 3.87 -2.00
C GLY A 42 -3.91 5.01 -1.56
N ASP A 43 -5.15 4.68 -1.25
CA ASP A 43 -6.07 5.56 -0.54
C ASP A 43 -6.01 5.17 0.94
N THR A 44 -5.04 5.70 1.66
CA THR A 44 -4.97 5.46 3.10
C THR A 44 -5.71 6.56 3.83
N SER A 45 -6.88 6.28 4.34
CA SER A 45 -7.57 7.21 5.21
C SER A 45 -7.14 6.96 6.66
N ILE A 46 -6.41 7.91 7.23
CA ILE A 46 -6.04 7.88 8.65
C ILE A 46 -7.03 8.74 9.41
N LYS A 47 -7.78 8.13 10.34
CA LYS A 47 -8.69 8.82 11.26
C LYS A 47 -8.16 8.67 12.67
N THR A 48 -7.82 9.78 13.31
CA THR A 48 -7.46 9.77 14.73
C THR A 48 -8.57 10.42 15.53
N ARG A 49 -9.00 9.72 16.57
CA ARG A 49 -9.93 10.21 17.56
C ARG A 49 -9.19 10.40 18.88
N ILE A 50 -9.36 11.57 19.45
CA ILE A 50 -8.77 11.94 20.72
C ILE A 50 -9.92 12.00 21.75
N GLU A 51 -9.73 11.30 22.85
CA GLU A 51 -10.67 11.23 23.94
C GLU A 51 -9.98 11.64 25.25
N ARG A 52 -10.82 11.84 26.27
CA ARG A 52 -10.34 12.15 27.59
C ARG A 52 -9.55 10.97 28.16
N GLY A 53 -8.34 11.21 28.60
CA GLY A 53 -7.56 10.21 29.32
C GLY A 53 -8.10 10.00 30.76
N ASN A 54 -7.53 9.04 31.46
CA ASN A 54 -7.89 8.66 32.83
C ASN A 54 -6.94 9.25 33.88
N GLY A 55 -6.08 10.20 33.49
CA GLY A 55 -5.13 10.88 34.39
C GLY A 55 -5.81 11.83 35.38
N ALA A 56 -5.04 12.29 36.39
CA ALA A 56 -5.52 13.18 37.44
C ALA A 56 -5.97 14.56 36.92
N ALA A 57 -5.42 15.02 35.80
CA ALA A 57 -5.77 16.28 35.14
C ALA A 57 -6.10 16.01 33.66
N PRO A 58 -7.32 15.54 33.37
CA PRO A 58 -7.67 15.19 32.00
C PRO A 58 -7.80 16.44 31.12
N ILE A 59 -7.59 16.22 29.81
CA ILE A 59 -7.71 17.25 28.78
C ILE A 59 -9.06 17.97 28.79
N ASP A 60 -9.04 19.28 28.58
CA ASP A 60 -10.26 20.11 28.49
C ASP A 60 -11.11 19.66 27.27
N PRO A 61 -12.44 19.55 27.42
CA PRO A 61 -13.31 19.22 26.28
C PRO A 61 -13.19 20.16 25.07
N ARG A 62 -12.83 21.42 25.27
CA ARG A 62 -12.61 22.39 24.17
C ARG A 62 -11.37 22.03 23.36
N ASP A 63 -10.32 21.55 24.04
CA ASP A 63 -9.08 21.09 23.38
C ASP A 63 -9.33 19.79 22.62
N ILE A 64 -10.13 18.87 23.17
CA ILE A 64 -10.57 17.66 22.46
C ILE A 64 -11.29 18.02 21.16
N ALA A 65 -12.21 19.00 21.21
CA ALA A 65 -12.93 19.44 20.01
C ALA A 65 -11.98 20.04 18.95
N ALA A 66 -11.00 20.84 19.37
CA ALA A 66 -10.01 21.42 18.48
C ALA A 66 -9.10 20.36 17.83
N LEU A 67 -8.64 19.39 18.62
CA LEU A 67 -7.76 18.31 18.15
C LEU A 67 -8.48 17.27 17.27
N ASN A 68 -9.80 17.13 17.44
CA ASN A 68 -10.64 16.26 16.60
C ASN A 68 -11.25 16.98 15.39
N ALA A 69 -10.91 18.26 15.19
CA ALA A 69 -11.37 18.96 13.98
C ALA A 69 -10.92 18.20 12.71
N PRO A 70 -11.79 18.10 11.69
CA PRO A 70 -11.44 17.34 10.48
C PRO A 70 -10.15 17.86 9.85
N ILE A 71 -9.15 17.02 9.81
CA ILE A 71 -7.93 17.29 9.07
C ILE A 71 -8.14 16.65 7.69
N SER A 72 -8.63 17.45 6.74
CA SER A 72 -8.70 17.03 5.36
C SER A 72 -7.31 17.13 4.75
N SER A 73 -6.72 16.01 4.44
CA SER A 73 -5.60 15.95 3.51
C SER A 73 -5.77 14.72 2.64
N ASP A 74 -6.25 14.96 1.42
CA ASP A 74 -6.20 14.01 0.32
C ASP A 74 -4.75 14.02 -0.20
N ASN A 75 -3.94 13.09 0.27
CA ASN A 75 -2.63 12.84 -0.30
C ASN A 75 -2.64 11.45 -0.90
N ASN A 76 -2.68 11.39 -2.22
CA ASN A 76 -2.38 10.19 -2.99
C ASN A 76 -0.86 10.06 -3.01
N ASP A 77 -0.30 9.25 -2.14
CA ASP A 77 1.11 8.94 -2.19
C ASP A 77 1.34 7.85 -3.23
N THR A 78 2.26 8.14 -4.14
CA THR A 78 2.73 7.19 -5.15
C THR A 78 4.11 6.74 -4.75
N GLY A 79 4.30 5.44 -4.61
CA GLY A 79 5.57 4.80 -4.28
C GLY A 79 6.05 3.88 -5.37
N PHE A 80 7.28 3.41 -5.24
CA PHE A 80 7.82 2.34 -6.06
C PHE A 80 7.56 0.99 -5.40
N THR A 81 7.36 -0.04 -6.23
CA THR A 81 7.29 -1.43 -5.80
C THR A 81 8.21 -2.28 -6.65
N GLY A 82 8.73 -3.34 -6.08
CA GLY A 82 9.54 -4.29 -6.80
C GLY A 82 9.70 -5.58 -6.01
N GLY A 83 9.90 -6.69 -6.72
CA GLY A 83 9.98 -7.97 -6.06
C GLY A 83 10.33 -9.11 -6.99
N ILE A 84 10.28 -10.29 -6.43
CA ILE A 84 10.46 -11.56 -7.13
C ILE A 84 9.17 -12.38 -7.02
N GLN A 85 8.88 -13.14 -8.03
CA GLN A 85 7.74 -14.05 -8.10
C GLN A 85 8.17 -15.41 -8.61
N GLY A 86 7.39 -16.41 -8.25
CA GLY A 86 7.52 -17.76 -8.77
C GLY A 86 6.19 -18.48 -8.75
N GLY A 87 6.03 -19.42 -9.63
CA GLY A 87 4.77 -20.15 -9.75
C GLY A 87 4.84 -21.33 -10.69
N TYR A 88 3.71 -21.95 -10.83
CA TYR A 88 3.49 -23.05 -11.76
C TYR A 88 2.22 -22.80 -12.56
N ASN A 89 2.27 -23.03 -13.86
CA ASN A 89 1.13 -23.00 -14.76
C ASN A 89 0.85 -24.38 -15.32
N TYR A 90 -0.41 -24.65 -15.56
CA TYR A 90 -0.90 -25.81 -16.31
C TYR A 90 -1.85 -25.30 -17.40
N GLN A 91 -1.51 -25.60 -18.66
CA GLN A 91 -2.32 -25.23 -19.81
C GLN A 91 -3.13 -26.42 -20.30
N ASN A 92 -4.40 -26.20 -20.58
CA ASN A 92 -5.30 -27.15 -21.21
C ASN A 92 -6.06 -26.45 -22.33
N GLY A 93 -5.66 -26.72 -23.57
CA GLY A 93 -6.10 -25.94 -24.72
C GLY A 93 -5.71 -24.48 -24.57
N ASN A 94 -6.68 -23.58 -24.65
CA ASN A 94 -6.42 -22.15 -24.46
C ASN A 94 -6.49 -21.70 -23.00
N TRP A 95 -6.93 -22.55 -22.07
CA TRP A 95 -7.02 -22.20 -20.66
C TRP A 95 -5.73 -22.48 -19.91
N VAL A 96 -5.31 -21.52 -19.11
CA VAL A 96 -4.15 -21.62 -18.22
C VAL A 96 -4.61 -21.49 -16.78
N PHE A 97 -4.27 -22.47 -15.97
CA PHE A 97 -4.51 -22.46 -14.53
C PHE A 97 -3.15 -22.42 -13.82
N GLY A 98 -2.99 -21.55 -12.84
CA GLY A 98 -1.72 -21.40 -12.16
C GLY A 98 -1.85 -21.08 -10.68
N LEU A 99 -0.75 -21.23 -9.99
CA LEU A 99 -0.56 -20.77 -8.63
C LEU A 99 0.74 -19.96 -8.60
N GLU A 100 0.66 -18.75 -8.09
CA GLU A 100 1.79 -17.82 -8.00
C GLU A 100 1.98 -17.37 -6.58
N THR A 101 3.22 -17.24 -6.18
CA THR A 101 3.61 -16.52 -4.96
C THR A 101 4.60 -15.42 -5.33
N ASP A 102 4.47 -14.27 -4.70
CA ASP A 102 5.43 -13.19 -4.84
C ASP A 102 5.78 -12.55 -3.49
N VAL A 103 7.00 -12.05 -3.39
CA VAL A 103 7.46 -11.23 -2.29
C VAL A 103 8.18 -10.02 -2.85
N GLY A 104 7.83 -8.86 -2.34
CA GLY A 104 8.41 -7.60 -2.77
C GLY A 104 8.41 -6.55 -1.68
N TRP A 105 9.15 -5.50 -1.92
CA TRP A 105 9.06 -4.26 -1.14
C TRP A 105 8.01 -3.35 -1.77
N MET A 106 7.38 -2.55 -0.94
CA MET A 106 6.41 -1.56 -1.33
C MET A 106 6.67 -0.29 -0.51
N ASP A 107 7.20 0.72 -1.16
CA ASP A 107 7.46 2.01 -0.52
C ASP A 107 6.18 2.84 -0.55
N ILE A 108 5.29 2.56 0.40
CA ILE A 108 4.12 3.38 0.66
C ILE A 108 4.25 3.88 2.10
N GLY A 109 4.61 5.16 2.24
CA GLY A 109 4.72 5.83 3.51
C GLY A 109 3.89 7.11 3.51
N GLN A 110 3.00 7.27 4.49
CA GLN A 110 2.30 8.54 4.70
C GLN A 110 2.77 9.14 6.01
N SER A 111 3.24 10.38 5.94
CA SER A 111 3.53 11.16 7.12
C SER A 111 2.67 12.41 7.16
N ARG A 112 2.09 12.69 8.32
CA ARG A 112 1.28 13.90 8.55
C ARG A 112 1.72 14.56 9.83
N SER A 113 1.85 15.87 9.78
CA SER A 113 2.11 16.68 10.97
C SER A 113 1.19 17.89 10.96
N ASN A 114 0.43 18.06 12.05
CA ASN A 114 -0.51 19.16 12.19
C ASN A 114 -0.34 19.83 13.54
N SER A 115 -0.40 21.17 13.56
CA SER A 115 -0.32 21.96 14.76
C SER A 115 -1.66 22.65 15.05
N PHE A 116 -2.07 22.57 16.29
CA PHE A 116 -3.34 23.09 16.79
C PHE A 116 -3.10 24.06 17.94
N VAL A 117 -3.85 25.17 17.94
CA VAL A 117 -3.89 26.05 19.12
C VAL A 117 -4.97 25.51 20.07
N LEU A 118 -4.59 25.20 21.29
CA LEU A 118 -5.50 24.70 22.32
C LEU A 118 -6.30 25.85 22.95
N PRO A 119 -7.65 25.89 22.81
CA PRO A 119 -8.47 27.00 23.27
C PRO A 119 -8.63 27.09 24.80
N SER A 120 -8.23 26.09 25.55
CA SER A 120 -8.31 26.09 27.02
C SER A 120 -7.34 27.08 27.67
N VAL A 121 -6.25 27.45 26.99
CA VAL A 121 -5.23 28.39 27.48
C VAL A 121 -5.01 29.48 26.46
N ILE A 122 -5.28 30.73 26.86
CA ILE A 122 -5.29 31.88 25.95
C ILE A 122 -3.95 32.65 25.99
N ASN A 123 -3.27 32.66 27.13
CA ASN A 123 -2.05 33.47 27.30
C ASN A 123 -1.03 32.79 28.26
N PRO A 124 0.15 32.37 27.81
CA PRO A 124 0.48 32.19 26.38
C PRO A 124 -0.32 31.06 25.74
N PRO A 125 -0.61 31.14 24.43
CA PRO A 125 -1.34 30.10 23.75
C PRO A 125 -0.53 28.79 23.72
N ILE A 126 -1.21 27.66 23.96
CA ILE A 126 -0.60 26.36 23.82
C ILE A 126 -0.78 25.87 22.40
N VAL A 127 0.33 25.53 21.77
CA VAL A 127 0.36 24.91 20.45
C VAL A 127 0.72 23.43 20.64
N ALA A 128 -0.16 22.54 20.23
CA ALA A 128 0.06 21.11 20.20
C ALA A 128 0.31 20.65 18.78
N THR A 129 1.35 19.84 18.57
CA THR A 129 1.68 19.22 17.29
C THR A 129 1.47 17.71 17.40
N ILE A 130 0.72 17.17 16.44
CA ILE A 130 0.49 15.73 16.27
C ILE A 130 1.14 15.33 14.96
N SER A 131 2.08 14.38 15.02
CA SER A 131 2.69 13.78 13.83
C SER A 131 2.31 12.30 13.77
N GLN A 132 1.99 11.83 12.60
CA GLN A 132 1.56 10.46 12.32
C GLN A 132 2.29 9.97 11.08
N GLU A 133 2.76 8.74 11.13
CA GLU A 133 3.42 8.06 10.02
C GLU A 133 2.87 6.64 9.93
N ALA A 134 2.52 6.22 8.74
CA ALA A 134 2.18 4.84 8.45
C ALA A 134 3.04 4.40 7.27
N SER A 135 3.74 3.29 7.41
CA SER A 135 4.60 2.73 6.37
C SER A 135 4.40 1.23 6.21
N THR A 136 4.69 0.75 5.02
CA THR A 136 4.65 -0.67 4.67
C THR A 136 5.99 -1.04 4.04
N ASP A 137 6.68 -2.04 4.60
CA ASP A 137 8.04 -2.40 4.19
C ASP A 137 8.03 -3.49 3.11
N TRP A 138 7.19 -4.50 3.25
CA TRP A 138 7.13 -5.63 2.34
C TRP A 138 5.70 -6.15 2.16
N VAL A 139 5.46 -6.81 1.05
CA VAL A 139 4.23 -7.53 0.74
C VAL A 139 4.57 -8.93 0.24
N TRP A 140 3.83 -9.92 0.73
CA TRP A 140 3.85 -11.28 0.24
C TRP A 140 2.45 -11.67 -0.22
N THR A 141 2.35 -12.38 -1.34
CA THR A 141 1.06 -12.89 -1.82
C THR A 141 1.16 -14.36 -2.22
N LEU A 142 0.02 -15.05 -2.12
CA LEU A 142 -0.20 -16.41 -2.67
C LEU A 142 -1.53 -16.40 -3.40
N ARG A 143 -1.47 -16.56 -4.73
CA ARG A 143 -2.62 -16.31 -5.60
C ARG A 143 -2.78 -17.39 -6.67
N PRO A 144 -3.90 -18.13 -6.70
CA PRO A 144 -4.32 -18.82 -7.89
C PRO A 144 -4.57 -17.82 -9.02
N ARG A 145 -4.33 -18.27 -10.26
CA ARG A 145 -4.65 -17.50 -11.46
C ARG A 145 -5.35 -18.36 -12.50
N ILE A 146 -6.21 -17.74 -13.27
CA ILE A 146 -6.86 -18.31 -14.44
C ILE A 146 -6.64 -17.38 -15.62
N GLY A 147 -6.20 -17.94 -16.75
CA GLY A 147 -5.89 -17.16 -17.94
C GLY A 147 -6.42 -17.82 -19.21
N TRP A 148 -6.43 -17.02 -20.24
CA TRP A 148 -6.69 -17.43 -21.62
C TRP A 148 -5.45 -17.13 -22.46
N ALA A 149 -4.89 -18.17 -23.07
CA ALA A 149 -3.71 -18.06 -23.91
C ALA A 149 -4.07 -18.30 -25.39
N SER A 150 -3.42 -17.55 -26.26
CA SER A 150 -3.47 -17.70 -27.71
C SER A 150 -2.08 -17.49 -28.28
N GLY A 151 -1.39 -18.60 -28.60
CA GLY A 151 0.02 -18.57 -28.96
C GLY A 151 0.86 -17.92 -27.86
N PRO A 152 1.70 -16.93 -28.18
CA PRO A 152 2.59 -16.29 -27.22
C PRO A 152 1.89 -15.28 -26.29
N TYR A 153 0.60 -15.03 -26.43
CA TYR A 153 -0.15 -14.06 -25.63
C TYR A 153 -0.99 -14.79 -24.58
N MET A 154 -1.01 -14.24 -23.38
CA MET A 154 -1.90 -14.68 -22.30
C MET A 154 -2.49 -13.45 -21.59
N ILE A 155 -3.80 -13.51 -21.32
CA ILE A 155 -4.47 -12.60 -20.38
C ILE A 155 -4.95 -13.42 -19.19
N TYR A 156 -4.89 -12.86 -17.99
CA TYR A 156 -5.26 -13.61 -16.80
C TYR A 156 -5.86 -12.74 -15.71
N GLY A 157 -6.67 -13.38 -14.87
CA GLY A 157 -7.14 -12.86 -13.62
C GLY A 157 -6.52 -13.65 -12.46
N THR A 158 -6.31 -12.99 -11.33
CA THR A 158 -5.72 -13.58 -10.14
C THR A 158 -6.39 -13.05 -8.89
N ALA A 159 -6.53 -13.87 -7.85
CA ALA A 159 -6.98 -13.44 -6.54
C ALA A 159 -6.47 -14.41 -5.48
N GLY A 160 -6.18 -13.92 -4.27
CA GLY A 160 -5.69 -14.79 -3.21
C GLY A 160 -5.33 -14.03 -1.92
N LEU A 161 -4.47 -14.66 -1.14
CA LEU A 161 -4.01 -14.13 0.13
C LEU A 161 -2.91 -13.10 -0.07
N ALA A 162 -2.92 -12.08 0.79
CA ALA A 162 -1.85 -11.10 0.90
C ALA A 162 -1.45 -10.94 2.37
N MET A 163 -0.16 -10.75 2.63
CA MET A 163 0.37 -10.43 3.95
C MET A 163 1.35 -9.28 3.81
N SER A 164 1.32 -8.37 4.77
CA SER A 164 2.22 -7.22 4.83
C SER A 164 2.51 -6.83 6.26
N GLN A 165 3.64 -6.18 6.49
CA GLN A 165 3.97 -5.57 7.76
C GLN A 165 3.67 -4.08 7.70
N VAL A 166 2.77 -3.64 8.56
CA VAL A 166 2.38 -2.23 8.67
C VAL A 166 2.99 -1.68 9.96
N GLU A 167 3.74 -0.59 9.86
CA GLU A 167 4.23 0.18 10.98
C GLU A 167 3.44 1.48 11.10
N VAL A 168 2.90 1.74 12.28
CA VAL A 168 2.20 2.98 12.59
C VAL A 168 2.97 3.69 13.69
N LYS A 169 3.42 4.92 13.41
CA LYS A 169 4.04 5.81 14.39
C LYS A 169 3.14 7.01 14.63
N ALA A 170 3.02 7.40 15.89
CA ALA A 170 2.35 8.63 16.27
C ALA A 170 3.16 9.36 17.33
N SER A 171 3.23 10.67 17.26
CA SER A 171 3.85 11.50 18.26
C SER A 171 3.00 12.72 18.57
N TYR A 172 3.08 13.14 19.81
CA TYR A 172 2.45 14.34 20.34
C TYR A 172 3.50 15.20 21.02
N ALA A 173 3.51 16.49 20.77
CA ALA A 173 4.34 17.47 21.47
C ALA A 173 3.54 18.76 21.67
N ASP A 174 3.71 19.42 22.82
CA ASP A 174 3.19 20.77 23.07
C ASP A 174 4.26 21.71 23.61
N ASN A 175 4.01 23.02 23.54
CA ASN A 175 4.94 24.07 23.97
C ASN A 175 4.80 24.48 25.44
N ARG A 176 4.22 23.63 26.31
CA ARG A 176 4.16 23.89 27.75
C ARG A 176 5.56 23.87 28.38
N ALA A 177 5.72 24.61 29.45
CA ALA A 177 7.01 24.73 30.14
C ALA A 177 7.62 23.40 30.61
N LEU A 178 6.81 22.38 30.86
CA LEU A 178 7.20 21.01 31.17
C LEU A 178 7.05 20.04 29.99
N GLY A 179 6.79 20.57 28.80
CA GLY A 179 6.67 19.85 27.52
C GLY A 179 6.02 18.49 27.63
N ASN A 180 4.72 18.37 27.36
CA ASN A 180 4.14 17.04 27.21
C ASN A 180 4.55 16.50 25.86
N THR A 181 5.42 15.49 25.86
CA THR A 181 5.81 14.75 24.67
C THR A 181 5.46 13.30 24.86
N GLY A 182 4.97 12.68 23.82
CA GLY A 182 4.70 11.25 23.78
C GLY A 182 4.88 10.71 22.38
N SER A 183 5.42 9.52 22.26
CA SER A 183 5.54 8.82 20.99
C SER A 183 5.07 7.38 21.16
N PHE A 184 4.50 6.86 20.09
CA PHE A 184 4.03 5.49 19.98
C PHE A 184 4.51 4.93 18.64
N SER A 185 4.97 3.69 18.65
CA SER A 185 5.27 2.92 17.46
C SER A 185 4.73 1.51 17.66
N ASP A 186 3.96 1.03 16.69
CA ASP A 186 3.47 -0.34 16.65
C ASP A 186 3.75 -0.95 15.28
N LYS A 187 4.30 -2.17 15.31
CA LYS A 187 4.60 -2.95 14.12
C LYS A 187 3.76 -4.22 14.15
N SER A 188 2.89 -4.39 13.18
CA SER A 188 2.03 -5.57 13.12
C SER A 188 1.96 -6.17 11.71
N THR A 189 2.02 -7.51 11.64
CA THR A 189 1.78 -8.24 10.40
C THR A 189 0.27 -8.34 10.18
N LYS A 190 -0.19 -7.90 9.02
CA LYS A 190 -1.59 -7.95 8.60
C LYS A 190 -1.77 -8.96 7.49
N THR A 191 -2.85 -9.71 7.58
CA THR A 191 -3.30 -10.62 6.53
C THR A 191 -4.53 -10.00 5.87
N GLY A 192 -4.54 -10.02 4.55
CA GLY A 192 -5.61 -9.49 3.73
C GLY A 192 -5.77 -10.32 2.47
N TRP A 193 -6.31 -9.72 1.45
CA TRP A 193 -6.48 -10.31 0.14
C TRP A 193 -5.93 -9.42 -0.97
N ALA A 194 -5.59 -10.05 -2.09
CA ALA A 194 -5.18 -9.37 -3.30
C ALA A 194 -5.97 -9.91 -4.48
N ALA A 195 -6.34 -9.04 -5.42
CA ALA A 195 -6.94 -9.44 -6.70
C ALA A 195 -6.42 -8.55 -7.83
N GLY A 196 -6.29 -9.12 -9.02
CA GLY A 196 -5.75 -8.38 -10.15
C GLY A 196 -6.00 -9.02 -11.49
N ILE A 197 -5.58 -8.28 -12.50
CA ILE A 197 -5.61 -8.70 -13.90
C ILE A 197 -4.25 -8.42 -14.53
N GLY A 198 -3.86 -9.24 -15.49
CA GLY A 198 -2.60 -9.04 -16.19
C GLY A 198 -2.61 -9.63 -17.59
N GLY A 199 -1.55 -9.29 -18.31
CA GLY A 199 -1.24 -9.87 -19.60
C GLY A 199 0.22 -10.26 -19.66
N ALA A 200 0.54 -11.31 -20.39
CA ALA A 200 1.89 -11.78 -20.62
C ALA A 200 2.14 -12.06 -22.09
N TYR A 201 3.39 -11.86 -22.50
CA TYR A 201 3.87 -12.13 -23.85
C TYR A 201 5.17 -12.94 -23.78
N ALA A 202 5.15 -14.12 -24.38
CA ALA A 202 6.33 -14.95 -24.52
C ALA A 202 7.11 -14.55 -25.78
N PHE A 203 8.34 -14.12 -25.60
CA PHE A 203 9.21 -13.77 -26.72
C PHE A 203 10.26 -14.85 -27.03
N SER A 204 10.34 -15.88 -26.20
CA SER A 204 11.04 -17.13 -26.47
C SER A 204 10.42 -18.26 -25.65
N ASP A 205 10.88 -19.49 -25.84
CA ASP A 205 10.34 -20.68 -25.16
C ASP A 205 10.46 -20.61 -23.63
N ASN A 206 11.44 -19.84 -23.14
CA ASN A 206 11.75 -19.72 -21.72
C ASN A 206 11.49 -18.33 -21.14
N LEU A 207 11.38 -17.28 -21.97
CA LEU A 207 11.28 -15.91 -21.48
C LEU A 207 9.97 -15.25 -21.89
N SER A 208 9.32 -14.63 -20.92
CA SER A 208 8.12 -13.83 -21.14
C SER A 208 8.21 -12.51 -20.38
N ALA A 209 7.55 -11.48 -20.94
CA ALA A 209 7.28 -10.23 -20.25
C ALA A 209 5.83 -10.22 -19.80
N ARG A 210 5.54 -9.54 -18.69
CA ARG A 210 4.17 -9.35 -18.20
C ARG A 210 3.91 -7.95 -17.70
N GLY A 211 2.65 -7.55 -17.76
CA GLY A 211 2.12 -6.38 -17.08
C GLY A 211 0.94 -6.80 -16.22
N GLU A 212 0.85 -6.30 -14.99
CA GLU A 212 -0.18 -6.67 -14.03
C GLU A 212 -0.63 -5.44 -13.25
N TRP A 213 -1.93 -5.29 -13.09
CA TRP A 213 -2.54 -4.43 -12.10
C TRP A 213 -3.07 -5.29 -10.96
N LEU A 214 -2.70 -4.95 -9.73
CA LEU A 214 -3.06 -5.68 -8.52
C LEU A 214 -3.64 -4.71 -7.49
N TYR A 215 -4.79 -5.03 -6.95
CA TYR A 215 -5.39 -4.37 -5.80
C TYR A 215 -5.15 -5.23 -4.55
N THR A 216 -4.77 -4.60 -3.46
CA THR A 216 -4.57 -5.25 -2.15
C THR A 216 -5.38 -4.56 -1.06
N ASP A 217 -5.96 -5.33 -0.14
CA ASP A 217 -6.73 -4.83 1.00
C ASP A 217 -6.35 -5.64 2.25
N PHE A 218 -5.72 -4.98 3.20
CA PHE A 218 -5.30 -5.55 4.49
C PHE A 218 -6.26 -5.23 5.62
N GLY A 219 -7.42 -4.61 5.29
CA GLY A 219 -8.44 -4.21 6.27
C GLY A 219 -8.02 -3.02 7.13
N ASP A 220 -8.74 -2.87 8.24
CA ASP A 220 -8.53 -1.75 9.16
C ASP A 220 -7.42 -2.05 10.15
N VAL A 221 -6.50 -1.11 10.30
CA VAL A 221 -5.48 -1.10 11.35
C VAL A 221 -5.93 -0.14 12.44
N ARG A 222 -6.03 -0.61 13.68
CA ARG A 222 -6.36 0.22 14.84
C ARG A 222 -5.21 0.22 15.82
N ALA A 223 -4.78 1.41 16.21
CA ALA A 223 -3.81 1.62 17.27
C ALA A 223 -4.41 2.54 18.32
N SER A 224 -4.27 2.18 19.59
CA SER A 224 -4.72 3.00 20.71
C SER A 224 -3.57 3.20 21.69
N TRP A 225 -3.36 4.43 22.11
CA TRP A 225 -2.35 4.77 23.10
C TRP A 225 -2.82 5.92 23.99
N VAL A 226 -2.20 6.02 25.14
CA VAL A 226 -2.49 7.07 26.12
C VAL A 226 -1.20 7.84 26.39
N THR A 227 -1.30 9.17 26.53
CA THR A 227 -0.14 9.97 26.91
C THR A 227 0.43 9.49 28.24
N PRO A 228 1.77 9.61 28.48
CA PRO A 228 2.41 9.08 29.69
C PRO A 228 1.79 9.57 31.01
N ASN A 229 1.22 10.77 31.01
CA ASN A 229 0.54 11.36 32.19
C ASN A 229 -0.97 11.03 32.24
N GLY A 230 -1.50 10.20 31.36
CA GLY A 230 -2.91 9.87 31.28
C GLY A 230 -3.82 11.04 30.84
N TYR A 231 -3.26 12.10 30.26
CA TYR A 231 -3.95 13.32 29.91
C TYR A 231 -4.98 13.12 28.79
N ALA A 232 -4.56 12.44 27.73
CA ALA A 232 -5.39 12.16 26.55
C ALA A 232 -5.20 10.71 26.08
N ALA A 233 -6.29 10.12 25.59
CA ALA A 233 -6.30 8.83 24.92
C ALA A 233 -6.48 9.05 23.41
N PHE A 234 -5.68 8.36 22.60
CA PHE A 234 -5.69 8.42 21.16
C PHE A 234 -6.08 7.08 20.58
N THR A 235 -6.99 7.11 19.63
CA THR A 235 -7.35 5.94 18.81
C THR A 235 -7.14 6.32 17.35
N THR A 236 -6.18 5.70 16.71
CA THR A 236 -5.92 5.87 15.28
C THR A 236 -6.43 4.66 14.52
N GLN A 237 -7.21 4.90 13.50
CA GLN A 237 -7.70 3.90 12.56
C GLN A 237 -7.18 4.25 11.17
N ALA A 238 -6.58 3.29 10.50
CA ALA A 238 -6.10 3.44 9.13
C ALA A 238 -6.62 2.30 8.27
N ASP A 239 -7.16 2.63 7.10
CA ASP A 239 -7.51 1.66 6.06
C ASP A 239 -6.24 1.39 5.24
N ALA A 240 -5.81 0.13 5.16
CA ALA A 240 -4.60 -0.25 4.43
C ALA A 240 -4.97 -0.89 3.09
N ARG A 241 -5.14 -0.04 2.07
CA ARG A 241 -5.45 -0.45 0.69
C ARG A 241 -4.43 0.11 -0.28
N ALA A 242 -4.05 -0.71 -1.26
CA ALA A 242 -3.11 -0.27 -2.28
C ALA A 242 -3.45 -0.85 -3.66
N ASN A 243 -3.11 -0.05 -4.67
CA ASN A 243 -3.07 -0.47 -6.06
C ASN A 243 -1.61 -0.55 -6.49
N LEU A 244 -1.26 -1.59 -7.23
CA LEU A 244 0.07 -1.80 -7.77
C LEU A 244 -0.05 -2.01 -9.29
N LEU A 245 0.71 -1.23 -10.05
CA LEU A 245 0.89 -1.48 -11.48
C LEU A 245 2.32 -1.94 -11.68
N ARG A 246 2.49 -3.17 -12.13
CA ARG A 246 3.79 -3.84 -12.21
C ARG A 246 4.08 -4.31 -13.63
N VAL A 247 5.34 -4.27 -14.00
CA VAL A 247 5.89 -4.94 -15.18
C VAL A 247 6.97 -5.91 -14.73
N GLY A 248 7.10 -7.03 -15.41
CA GLY A 248 8.04 -8.07 -15.00
C GLY A 248 8.54 -8.92 -16.16
N ILE A 249 9.55 -9.68 -15.88
CA ILE A 249 10.10 -10.71 -16.77
C ILE A 249 10.13 -12.02 -16.00
N ASP A 250 9.66 -13.07 -16.65
CA ASP A 250 9.63 -14.43 -16.11
C ASP A 250 10.48 -15.36 -16.98
N TYR A 251 11.21 -16.23 -16.30
CA TYR A 251 11.93 -17.36 -16.90
C TYR A 251 11.19 -18.66 -16.58
N LYS A 252 10.78 -19.38 -17.61
CA LYS A 252 10.12 -20.68 -17.53
C LYS A 252 11.14 -21.80 -17.73
N PHE A 253 11.08 -22.82 -16.89
CA PHE A 253 11.94 -24.02 -16.95
C PHE A 253 11.39 -25.10 -17.89
#